data_e565665f4332887f0b54c88b0761a3e3
#
_entry.id   e565665f4332887f0b54c88b0761a3e3
#
_cell.length_a   1.000
_cell.length_b   1.000
_cell.length_c   1.000
_cell.angle_alpha   90.00
_cell.angle_beta   90.00
_cell.angle_gamma   90.00
#
_symmetry.space_group_name_H-M   'P 1'
#
loop_
_entity.id
_entity.type
_entity.pdbx_description
1 polymer ?
#
loop_
_entity_poly.entity_id
_entity_poly.type
_entity_poly.pdbx_seq_one_letter_code
_entity_poly.pdbx_strand_id
1 'polypeptide(L)'
;MYENYYHNNSMPIYRQRITKQQAQEIALKRVPGRVQHVDMDLENGVLVYEVFILTADNRIFEVEILAKSGKIIKVEQENDID
;
A
#
# COMPACT_ATOMS: atom_id res chain seq x y z
N MET A 1 -3.01 -18.38 -26.22
CA MET A 1 -2.57 -18.20 -26.29
C MET A 1 -2.50 -18.10 -26.27
N TYR A 2 -2.86 -18.03 -26.05
CA TYR A 2 -2.56 -17.72 -26.11
C TYR A 2 -2.40 -17.54 -25.61
N GLU A 3 -2.60 -17.46 -25.38
CA GLU A 3 -2.28 -17.07 -25.04
C GLU A 3 -2.15 -16.81 -24.72
N ASN A 4 -2.30 -16.59 -24.57
CA ASN A 4 -2.01 -16.04 -24.33
C ASN A 4 -2.17 -15.68 -24.25
N TYR A 5 -2.48 -15.45 -23.98
CA TYR A 5 -2.44 -14.86 -23.93
C TYR A 5 -2.63 -14.57 -23.65
N TYR A 6 -2.84 -14.53 -23.51
CA TYR A 6 -2.81 -14.05 -23.21
C TYR A 6 -2.70 -13.73 -22.78
N HIS A 7 -2.57 -13.69 -22.61
CA HIS A 7 -2.36 -13.18 -22.19
C HIS A 7 -2.49 -12.54 -21.95
N ASN A 8 -2.59 -12.48 -21.86
CA ASN A 8 -2.69 -11.74 -21.71
C ASN A 8 -3.12 -10.99 -21.28
N ASN A 9 -2.98 -10.78 -21.17
CA ASN A 9 -3.32 -9.96 -20.82
C ASN A 9 -4.31 -9.18 -20.81
N SER A 10 -4.79 -9.10 -20.65
CA SER A 10 -5.90 -8.24 -20.55
C SER A 10 -6.59 -8.41 -19.25
N MET A 11 -5.90 -8.06 -18.26
CA MET A 11 -6.39 -8.03 -16.92
C MET A 11 -7.33 -6.84 -16.78
N PRO A 12 -8.52 -7.01 -16.16
CA PRO A 12 -9.39 -5.88 -15.91
C PRO A 12 -8.68 -4.82 -15.10
N ILE A 13 -9.03 -3.57 -15.33
CA ILE A 13 -8.35 -2.46 -14.68
C ILE A 13 -8.35 -2.56 -13.17
N TYR A 14 -9.46 -2.98 -12.57
CA TYR A 14 -9.51 -3.05 -11.12
C TYR A 14 -8.58 -4.10 -10.53
N ARG A 15 -8.00 -4.96 -11.37
CA ARG A 15 -7.01 -5.92 -10.91
C ARG A 15 -5.59 -5.46 -11.18
N GLN A 16 -5.42 -4.33 -11.84
CA GLN A 16 -4.10 -3.82 -12.15
C GLN A 16 -3.64 -2.96 -10.98
N ARG A 17 -3.20 -3.63 -9.96
CA ARG A 17 -2.72 -2.94 -8.78
C ARG A 17 -1.64 -3.76 -8.11
N ILE A 18 -0.85 -3.11 -7.29
CA ILE A 18 0.16 -3.83 -6.52
C ILE A 18 -0.56 -4.68 -5.47
N THR A 19 0.13 -5.69 -4.98
CA THR A 19 -0.42 -6.55 -3.95
C THR A 19 -0.25 -5.91 -2.58
N LYS A 20 -0.99 -6.41 -1.61
CA LYS A 20 -0.85 -5.98 -0.23
C LYS A 20 0.59 -6.16 0.25
N GLN A 21 1.21 -7.28 -0.10
CA GLN A 21 2.59 -7.54 0.30
C GLN A 21 3.55 -6.54 -0.33
N GLN A 22 3.34 -6.21 -1.60
CA GLN A 22 4.18 -5.20 -2.25
C GLN A 22 4.02 -3.84 -1.59
N ALA A 23 2.79 -3.50 -1.19
CA ALA A 23 2.56 -2.25 -0.49
C ALA A 23 3.33 -2.21 0.83
N GLN A 24 3.35 -3.32 1.56
CA GLN A 24 4.10 -3.39 2.81
C GLN A 24 5.60 -3.21 2.56
N GLU A 25 6.12 -3.83 1.51
CA GLU A 25 7.54 -3.70 1.20
C GLU A 25 7.90 -2.27 0.84
N ILE A 26 7.05 -1.61 0.06
CA ILE A 26 7.26 -0.22 -0.31
C ILE A 26 7.24 0.66 0.95
N ALA A 27 6.25 0.44 1.80
CA ALA A 27 6.11 1.23 3.02
C ALA A 27 7.30 1.06 3.94
N LEU A 28 7.80 -0.18 4.09
CA LEU A 28 8.91 -0.47 4.98
C LEU A 28 10.23 0.12 4.52
N LYS A 29 10.39 0.30 3.21
CA LYS A 29 11.58 0.99 2.71
C LYS A 29 11.57 2.46 3.09
N ARG A 30 10.38 3.04 3.17
CA ARG A 30 10.25 4.46 3.50
C ARG A 30 10.28 4.68 5.01
N VAL A 31 9.62 3.80 5.77
CA VAL A 31 9.54 3.88 7.22
C VAL A 31 9.87 2.49 7.77
N PRO A 32 11.14 2.26 8.15
CA PRO A 32 11.52 0.96 8.68
C PRO A 32 10.83 0.68 10.02
N GLY A 33 10.43 -0.57 10.22
CA GLY A 33 9.78 -0.95 11.45
C GLY A 33 9.03 -2.25 11.28
N ARG A 34 7.94 -2.37 12.03
CA ARG A 34 7.11 -3.55 11.98
C ARG A 34 5.69 -3.17 11.56
N VAL A 35 5.18 -3.83 10.54
CA VAL A 35 3.83 -3.56 10.08
C VAL A 35 2.84 -4.03 11.14
N GLN A 36 1.98 -3.13 11.57
CA GLN A 36 0.93 -3.45 12.52
C GLN A 36 -0.36 -3.79 11.83
N HIS A 37 -0.63 -3.15 10.70
CA HIS A 37 -1.94 -3.23 10.09
C HIS A 37 -1.86 -2.70 8.67
N VAL A 38 -2.65 -3.28 7.78
CA VAL A 38 -2.75 -2.82 6.39
C VAL A 38 -4.22 -2.78 6.03
N ASP A 39 -4.66 -1.63 5.54
CA ASP A 39 -6.01 -1.48 5.03
C ASP A 39 -5.97 -1.08 3.57
N MET A 40 -7.03 -1.39 2.86
CA MET A 40 -7.26 -0.85 1.54
C MET A 40 -8.48 0.06 1.64
N ASP A 41 -8.36 1.25 1.10
CA ASP A 41 -9.42 2.23 1.23
C ASP A 41 -9.64 2.93 -0.10
N LEU A 42 -10.84 3.46 -0.26
CA LEU A 42 -11.18 4.21 -1.45
C LEU A 42 -11.32 5.66 -1.02
N GLU A 43 -10.38 6.50 -1.44
CA GLU A 43 -10.37 7.90 -1.07
C GLU A 43 -10.54 8.76 -2.30
N ASN A 44 -11.62 9.52 -2.34
CA ASN A 44 -11.93 10.39 -3.47
C ASN A 44 -11.92 9.62 -4.79
N GLY A 45 -12.44 8.40 -4.76
CA GLY A 45 -12.48 7.56 -5.95
C GLY A 45 -11.18 6.87 -6.30
N VAL A 46 -10.15 7.02 -5.46
CA VAL A 46 -8.85 6.44 -5.74
C VAL A 46 -8.54 5.36 -4.70
N LEU A 47 -8.12 4.20 -5.18
CA LEU A 47 -7.83 3.08 -4.29
C LEU A 47 -6.43 3.23 -3.72
N VAL A 48 -6.33 3.16 -2.39
CA VAL A 48 -5.05 3.29 -1.70
C VAL A 48 -4.87 2.16 -0.70
N TYR A 49 -3.61 1.84 -0.41
CA TYR A 49 -3.26 1.02 0.74
C TYR A 49 -2.80 1.94 1.85
N GLU A 50 -3.21 1.63 3.07
CA GLU A 50 -2.76 2.35 4.25
C GLU A 50 -2.00 1.35 5.10
N VAL A 51 -0.69 1.58 5.25
CA VAL A 51 0.17 0.66 5.98
C VAL A 51 0.60 1.35 7.27
N PHE A 52 0.29 0.72 8.40
CA PHE A 52 0.63 1.28 9.71
C PHE A 52 1.85 0.54 10.24
N ILE A 53 2.89 1.29 10.58
CA ILE A 53 4.19 0.75 10.96
C ILE A 53 4.60 1.27 12.34
N LEU A 54 4.97 0.34 13.21
CA LEU A 54 5.54 0.69 14.51
C LEU A 54 7.06 0.74 14.36
N THR A 55 7.63 1.88 14.64
CA THR A 55 9.06 2.09 14.50
C THR A 55 9.81 1.66 15.76
N ALA A 56 11.14 1.56 15.64
CA ALA A 56 11.97 1.13 16.77
C ALA A 56 11.87 2.07 17.96
N ASP A 57 11.60 3.35 17.72
CA ASP A 57 11.45 4.32 18.81
C ASP A 57 9.99 4.45 19.25
N ASN A 58 9.19 3.46 18.95
CA ASN A 58 7.86 3.29 19.50
C ASN A 58 6.85 4.33 19.00
N ARG A 59 7.00 4.73 17.76
CA ARG A 59 6.04 5.62 17.11
C ARG A 59 5.31 4.85 16.01
N ILE A 60 4.10 5.27 15.71
CA ILE A 60 3.31 4.66 14.66
C ILE A 60 3.17 5.62 13.51
N PHE A 61 3.49 5.15 12.32
CA PHE A 61 3.35 5.93 11.10
C PHE A 61 2.37 5.27 10.17
N GLU A 62 1.59 6.08 9.49
CA GLU A 62 0.74 5.62 8.40
C GLU A 62 1.41 5.99 7.09
N VAL A 63 1.56 5.02 6.20
CA VAL A 63 2.08 5.26 4.86
C VAL A 63 0.96 4.95 3.89
N GLU A 64 0.55 5.95 3.11
CA GLU A 64 -0.50 5.78 2.12
C GLU A 64 0.11 5.59 0.75
N ILE A 65 -0.32 4.58 0.05
CA ILE A 65 0.28 4.17 -1.21
C ILE A 65 -0.82 3.98 -2.25
N LEU A 66 -0.64 4.58 -3.42
CA LEU A 66 -1.59 4.36 -4.50
C LEU A 66 -1.53 2.90 -4.93
N ALA A 67 -2.68 2.24 -4.92
CA ALA A 67 -2.72 0.82 -5.25
C ALA A 67 -2.32 0.57 -6.70
N LYS A 68 -2.64 1.50 -7.58
CA LYS A 68 -2.38 1.30 -8.99
C LYS A 68 -0.89 1.36 -9.34
N SER A 69 -0.15 2.25 -8.70
CA SER A 69 1.23 2.52 -9.10
C SER A 69 2.27 2.17 -8.04
N GLY A 70 1.87 2.04 -6.80
CA GLY A 70 2.82 1.86 -5.71
C GLY A 70 3.44 3.16 -5.25
N LYS A 71 2.93 4.30 -5.72
CA LYS A 71 3.49 5.59 -5.33
C LYS A 71 3.04 5.95 -3.92
N ILE A 72 3.98 6.36 -3.07
CA ILE A 72 3.65 6.84 -1.74
C ILE A 72 3.09 8.25 -1.87
N ILE A 73 1.92 8.48 -1.31
CA ILE A 73 1.28 9.79 -1.38
C ILE A 73 1.17 10.47 -0.03
N LYS A 74 1.44 9.77 1.05
CA LYS A 74 1.35 10.37 2.37
C LYS A 74 2.15 9.54 3.36
N VAL A 75 2.89 10.22 4.24
CA VAL A 75 3.53 9.60 5.38
C VAL A 75 3.21 10.48 6.59
N GLU A 76 2.54 9.91 7.56
CA GLU A 76 2.06 10.70 8.68
C GLU A 76 2.23 9.94 9.98
N GLN A 77 2.75 10.62 11.00
CA GLN A 77 2.83 10.01 12.31
C GLN A 77 1.45 10.03 12.96
N GLU A 78 1.03 8.88 13.45
CA GLU A 78 -0.24 8.78 14.16
C GLU A 78 -0.03 9.22 15.59
N ASN A 79 -0.93 10.11 16.04
CA ASN A 79 -0.82 10.59 17.35
C ASN A 79 -1.86 9.98 18.15
N ASP A 80 -1.58 8.94 18.78
CA ASP A 80 -2.61 8.30 19.41
C ASP A 80 -2.70 8.62 20.79
N ILE A 81 -2.52 9.44 21.25
CA ILE A 81 -2.63 9.66 22.51
C ILE A 81 -3.57 9.86 23.11
N ASP A 82 -3.86 9.63 23.70
CA ASP A 82 -4.59 9.84 24.36
C ASP A 82 -4.86 9.81 24.84
#